data_7fdeab3f447bb68258a5a43e74ec9089
#
_entry.id   7fdeab3f447bb68258a5a43e74ec9089
#
_cell.length_a   1.000
_cell.length_b   1.000
_cell.length_c   1.000
_cell.angle_alpha   90.00
_cell.angle_beta   90.00
_cell.angle_gamma   90.00
#
_symmetry.space_group_name_H-M   'P 1'
#
loop_
_entity.id
_entity.type
_entity.pdbx_description
1 polymer ?
#
loop_
_entity_poly.entity_id
_entity_poly.type
_entity_poly.pdbx_seq_one_letter_code
_entity_poly.pdbx_strand_id
1 'polypeptide(L)'
;MSKASNKLSTLAQLVEKKKQAENDKLKVCTWHDDINDITFTFNKCDMDMLLELSEKYPKAFEDTGKQNIDELSRSFEELIFKLLIIDKKRLNDPEIQDFLLGEKKATIMPSELQYEVVKAIMIDKIQILSLGGAILEQSNVNMKKVDAKVENAKN
;
A
#
# COMPACT_ATOMS: atom_id res chain seq x y z
N MET A 1 -9.00 -17.44 41.71
CA MET A 1 -9.26 -17.79 40.29
C MET A 1 -8.64 -19.10 39.94
N SER A 2 -9.38 -19.96 39.30
CA SER A 2 -8.86 -21.27 38.85
C SER A 2 -7.97 -21.10 37.62
N LYS A 3 -7.04 -22.05 37.40
CA LYS A 3 -6.18 -22.09 36.21
C LYS A 3 -7.00 -22.16 34.90
N ALA A 4 -8.19 -22.74 34.93
CA ALA A 4 -9.11 -22.85 33.81
C ALA A 4 -9.66 -21.46 33.40
N SER A 5 -9.97 -20.57 34.36
CA SER A 5 -10.41 -19.20 34.09
C SER A 5 -9.32 -18.39 33.40
N ASN A 6 -8.05 -18.57 33.82
CA ASN A 6 -6.93 -17.88 33.20
C ASN A 6 -6.69 -18.33 31.75
N LYS A 7 -6.83 -19.64 31.46
CA LYS A 7 -6.73 -20.18 30.10
C LYS A 7 -7.83 -19.65 29.19
N LEU A 8 -9.07 -19.56 29.69
CA LEU A 8 -10.19 -19.02 28.93
C LEU A 8 -10.01 -17.53 28.67
N SER A 9 -9.51 -16.76 29.66
CA SER A 9 -9.17 -15.35 29.47
C SER A 9 -8.11 -15.15 28.40
N THR A 10 -7.07 -15.98 28.39
CA THR A 10 -5.99 -15.91 27.41
C THR A 10 -6.50 -16.21 26.00
N LEU A 11 -7.34 -17.23 25.85
CA LEU A 11 -7.93 -17.59 24.57
C LEU A 11 -8.88 -16.49 24.09
N ALA A 12 -9.70 -15.93 24.99
CA ALA A 12 -10.59 -14.83 24.67
C ALA A 12 -9.80 -13.59 24.21
N GLN A 13 -8.67 -13.28 24.87
CA GLN A 13 -7.79 -12.20 24.48
C GLN A 13 -7.18 -12.41 23.09
N LEU A 14 -6.77 -13.63 22.77
CA LEU A 14 -6.25 -13.98 21.44
C LEU A 14 -7.31 -13.80 20.35
N VAL A 15 -8.53 -14.23 20.60
CA VAL A 15 -9.65 -14.07 19.67
C VAL A 15 -9.95 -12.60 19.45
N GLU A 16 -10.00 -11.79 20.53
CA GLU A 16 -10.22 -10.36 20.43
C GLU A 16 -9.12 -9.66 19.65
N LYS A 17 -7.86 -10.00 19.90
CA LYS A 17 -6.73 -9.45 19.16
C LYS A 17 -6.78 -9.79 17.67
N LYS A 18 -7.18 -11.00 17.32
CA LYS A 18 -7.35 -11.39 15.92
C LYS A 18 -8.47 -10.64 15.23
N LYS A 19 -9.62 -10.49 15.90
CA LYS A 19 -10.74 -9.69 15.39
C LYS A 19 -10.34 -8.23 15.20
N GLN A 20 -9.60 -7.67 16.15
CA GLN A 20 -9.13 -6.30 16.09
C GLN A 20 -8.12 -6.10 14.96
N ALA A 21 -7.22 -7.07 14.74
CA ALA A 21 -6.26 -7.03 13.63
C ALA A 21 -6.98 -7.10 12.28
N GLU A 22 -8.02 -7.92 12.14
CA GLU A 22 -8.85 -7.97 10.93
C GLU A 22 -9.59 -6.66 10.70
N ASN A 23 -10.17 -6.07 11.75
CA ASN A 23 -10.82 -4.77 11.68
C ASN A 23 -9.82 -3.66 11.31
N ASP A 24 -8.61 -3.71 11.86
CA ASP A 24 -7.56 -2.75 11.54
C ASP A 24 -7.11 -2.83 10.08
N LYS A 25 -7.11 -4.04 9.49
CA LYS A 25 -6.86 -4.20 8.05
C LYS A 25 -7.93 -3.53 7.19
N LEU A 26 -9.15 -3.42 7.71
CA LEU A 26 -10.27 -2.79 7.02
C LEU A 26 -10.35 -1.28 7.26
N LYS A 27 -9.52 -0.73 8.15
CA LYS A 27 -9.51 0.71 8.42
C LYS A 27 -9.01 1.47 7.20
N VAL A 28 -9.80 2.47 6.83
CA VAL A 28 -9.46 3.40 5.76
C VAL A 28 -8.58 4.50 6.34
N CYS A 29 -7.47 4.77 5.69
CA CYS A 29 -6.57 5.87 6.01
C CYS A 29 -6.74 6.99 5.01
N THR A 30 -6.20 8.18 5.32
CA THR A 30 -6.36 9.36 4.46
C THR A 30 -5.03 10.05 4.20
N TRP A 31 -4.94 10.66 3.02
CA TRP A 31 -3.85 11.57 2.66
C TRP A 31 -4.44 12.77 1.92
N HIS A 32 -4.03 13.97 2.32
CA HIS A 32 -4.52 15.20 1.72
C HIS A 32 -3.53 15.71 0.66
N ASP A 33 -4.01 15.91 -0.56
CA ASP A 33 -3.28 16.55 -1.63
C ASP A 33 -3.48 18.07 -1.51
N ASP A 34 -2.47 18.76 -1.00
CA ASP A 34 -2.53 20.21 -0.79
C ASP A 34 -2.59 21.02 -2.09
N ILE A 35 -2.09 20.46 -3.18
CA ILE A 35 -2.05 21.16 -4.48
C ILE A 35 -3.46 21.25 -5.07
N ASN A 36 -4.19 20.14 -5.08
CA ASN A 36 -5.54 20.07 -5.62
C ASN A 36 -6.63 20.25 -4.56
N ASP A 37 -6.24 20.31 -3.28
CA ASP A 37 -7.16 20.39 -2.14
C ASP A 37 -8.16 19.21 -2.15
N ILE A 38 -7.64 18.01 -2.33
CA ILE A 38 -8.42 16.78 -2.37
C ILE A 38 -7.89 15.82 -1.30
N THR A 39 -8.80 15.19 -0.55
CA THR A 39 -8.43 14.13 0.39
C THR A 39 -8.68 12.79 -0.26
N PHE A 40 -7.62 12.00 -0.39
CA PHE A 40 -7.71 10.63 -0.86
C PHE A 40 -7.82 9.68 0.33
N THR A 41 -8.57 8.61 0.14
CA THR A 41 -8.68 7.52 1.11
C THR A 41 -8.02 6.27 0.55
N PHE A 42 -7.47 5.45 1.42
CA PHE A 42 -6.80 4.22 1.00
C PHE A 42 -6.89 3.14 2.08
N ASN A 43 -6.82 1.89 1.66
CA ASN A 43 -6.70 0.76 2.58
C ASN A 43 -5.27 0.66 3.10
N LYS A 44 -5.09 0.07 4.28
CA LYS A 44 -3.75 -0.17 4.83
C LYS A 44 -2.97 -1.19 4.00
N CYS A 45 -1.68 -0.95 3.87
CA CYS A 45 -0.74 -1.91 3.32
C CYS A 45 -0.39 -2.95 4.39
N ASP A 46 -0.44 -4.23 4.06
CA ASP A 46 0.07 -5.27 4.95
C ASP A 46 1.53 -5.60 4.64
N MET A 47 2.16 -6.34 5.54
CA MET A 47 3.58 -6.69 5.42
C MET A 47 3.83 -7.59 4.20
N ASP A 48 2.91 -8.50 3.89
CA ASP A 48 3.06 -9.41 2.75
C ASP A 48 3.09 -8.65 1.42
N MET A 49 2.23 -7.67 1.26
CA MET A 49 2.21 -6.80 0.09
C MET A 49 3.52 -6.04 -0.06
N LEU A 50 4.06 -5.51 1.05
CA LEU A 50 5.33 -4.79 1.03
C LEU A 50 6.50 -5.70 0.70
N LEU A 51 6.50 -6.94 1.20
CA LEU A 51 7.53 -7.94 0.87
C LEU A 51 7.49 -8.29 -0.62
N GLU A 52 6.32 -8.48 -1.21
CA GLU A 52 6.17 -8.69 -2.64
C GLU A 52 6.75 -7.54 -3.46
N LEU A 53 6.46 -6.31 -3.05
CA LEU A 53 7.02 -5.12 -3.72
C LEU A 53 8.54 -5.05 -3.59
N SER A 54 9.09 -5.41 -2.43
CA SER A 54 10.53 -5.44 -2.20
C SER A 54 11.23 -6.47 -3.08
N GLU A 55 10.62 -7.61 -3.31
CA GLU A 55 11.14 -8.64 -4.21
C GLU A 55 11.11 -8.18 -5.67
N LYS A 56 10.03 -7.53 -6.07
CA LYS A 56 9.86 -7.03 -7.44
C LYS A 56 10.74 -5.82 -7.74
N TYR A 57 10.95 -4.95 -6.74
CA TYR A 57 11.73 -3.71 -6.86
C TYR A 57 12.83 -3.67 -5.80
N PRO A 58 13.87 -4.50 -5.92
CA PRO A 58 14.87 -4.65 -4.85
C PRO A 58 15.66 -3.38 -4.55
N LYS A 59 15.84 -2.49 -5.53
CA LYS A 59 16.55 -1.23 -5.33
C LYS A 59 15.68 -0.10 -4.79
N ALA A 60 14.36 -0.29 -4.74
CA ALA A 60 13.43 0.71 -4.25
C ALA A 60 13.56 0.93 -2.74
N PHE A 61 13.88 -0.13 -1.99
CA PHE A 61 13.86 -0.14 -0.54
C PHE A 61 15.24 -0.35 0.09
N GLU A 62 16.32 -0.11 -0.66
CA GLU A 62 17.68 -0.20 -0.12
C GLU A 62 17.97 0.94 0.89
N ASP A 63 18.54 0.57 2.05
CA ASP A 63 18.85 1.49 3.16
C ASP A 63 20.27 2.07 3.08
N THR A 64 20.93 2.01 1.92
CA THR A 64 22.34 2.36 1.77
C THR A 64 22.60 3.71 1.12
N GLY A 65 21.58 4.56 0.97
CA GLY A 65 21.70 5.81 0.22
C GLY A 65 21.78 5.64 -1.29
N LYS A 66 21.74 4.39 -1.78
CA LYS A 66 21.74 4.06 -3.20
C LYS A 66 20.32 3.72 -3.70
N GLN A 67 19.32 4.20 -3.00
CA GLN A 67 17.93 3.99 -3.35
C GLN A 67 17.65 4.49 -4.76
N ASN A 68 17.08 3.63 -5.60
CA ASN A 68 16.69 4.01 -6.95
C ASN A 68 15.29 4.66 -6.90
N ILE A 69 15.24 5.96 -7.17
CA ILE A 69 14.00 6.74 -7.11
C ILE A 69 12.99 6.28 -8.16
N ASP A 70 13.45 5.87 -9.34
CA ASP A 70 12.55 5.38 -10.38
C ASP A 70 11.89 4.05 -9.99
N GLU A 71 12.65 3.12 -9.42
CA GLU A 71 12.09 1.87 -8.89
C GLU A 71 11.16 2.13 -7.70
N LEU A 72 11.53 3.04 -6.81
CA LEU A 72 10.69 3.42 -5.67
C LEU A 72 9.36 4.00 -6.15
N SER A 73 9.41 4.93 -7.10
CA SER A 73 8.20 5.51 -7.69
C SER A 73 7.32 4.46 -8.33
N ARG A 74 7.92 3.54 -9.08
CA ARG A 74 7.20 2.45 -9.74
C ARG A 74 6.52 1.53 -8.73
N SER A 75 7.24 1.18 -7.66
CA SER A 75 6.67 0.36 -6.58
C SER A 75 5.50 1.06 -5.88
N PHE A 76 5.60 2.36 -5.66
CA PHE A 76 4.53 3.16 -5.06
C PHE A 76 3.34 3.31 -6.00
N GLU A 77 3.56 3.40 -7.30
CA GLU A 77 2.46 3.36 -8.28
C GLU A 77 1.65 2.07 -8.16
N GLU A 78 2.31 0.92 -8.04
CA GLU A 78 1.61 -0.35 -7.79
C GLU A 78 0.86 -0.37 -6.47
N LEU A 79 1.47 0.15 -5.41
CA LEU A 79 0.87 0.21 -4.09
C LEU A 79 -0.38 1.08 -4.10
N ILE A 80 -0.29 2.25 -4.69
CA ILE A 80 -1.40 3.19 -4.83
C ILE A 80 -2.53 2.56 -5.66
N PHE A 81 -2.19 1.92 -6.77
CA PHE A 81 -3.17 1.24 -7.63
C PHE A 81 -4.00 0.21 -6.86
N LYS A 82 -3.35 -0.55 -5.97
CA LYS A 82 -4.02 -1.60 -5.19
C LYS A 82 -4.85 -1.05 -4.03
N LEU A 83 -4.43 0.04 -3.41
CA LEU A 83 -4.97 0.47 -2.13
C LEU A 83 -5.83 1.72 -2.19
N LEU A 84 -5.62 2.61 -3.16
CA LEU A 84 -6.37 3.86 -3.24
C LEU A 84 -7.85 3.60 -3.54
N ILE A 85 -8.70 4.29 -2.79
CA ILE A 85 -10.16 4.19 -2.92
C ILE A 85 -10.69 5.51 -3.49
N ILE A 86 -11.42 5.41 -4.59
CA ILE A 86 -12.12 6.55 -5.18
C ILE A 86 -13.59 6.19 -5.22
N ASP A 87 -14.41 6.98 -4.55
CA ASP A 87 -15.87 6.78 -4.50
C ASP A 87 -16.26 5.32 -4.18
N LYS A 88 -15.62 4.75 -3.15
CA LYS A 88 -15.81 3.37 -2.69
C LYS A 88 -15.26 2.28 -3.62
N LYS A 89 -14.69 2.65 -4.76
CA LYS A 89 -14.07 1.73 -5.72
C LYS A 89 -12.55 1.90 -5.71
N ARG A 90 -11.85 0.83 -6.04
CA ARG A 90 -10.39 0.87 -6.16
C ARG A 90 -10.00 1.14 -7.61
N LEU A 91 -8.74 1.51 -7.82
CA LEU A 91 -8.25 1.87 -9.16
C LEU A 91 -8.22 0.70 -10.15
N ASN A 92 -8.36 -0.54 -9.68
CA ASN A 92 -8.49 -1.70 -10.54
C ASN A 92 -9.90 -1.89 -11.12
N ASP A 93 -10.87 -1.06 -10.70
CA ASP A 93 -12.22 -1.11 -11.23
C ASP A 93 -12.24 -0.58 -12.68
N PRO A 94 -12.78 -1.34 -13.65
CA PRO A 94 -12.82 -0.92 -15.06
C PRO A 94 -13.52 0.40 -15.30
N GLU A 95 -14.56 0.70 -14.53
CA GLU A 95 -15.32 1.96 -14.66
C GLU A 95 -14.45 3.17 -14.29
N ILE A 96 -13.66 3.05 -13.21
CA ILE A 96 -12.69 4.08 -12.81
C ILE A 96 -11.63 4.27 -13.89
N GLN A 97 -11.11 3.18 -14.42
CA GLN A 97 -10.09 3.22 -15.47
C GLN A 97 -10.61 3.88 -16.74
N ASP A 98 -11.82 3.56 -17.14
CA ASP A 98 -12.46 4.16 -18.32
C ASP A 98 -12.68 5.66 -18.13
N PHE A 99 -13.05 6.07 -16.92
CA PHE A 99 -13.23 7.49 -16.58
C PHE A 99 -11.89 8.25 -16.64
N LEU A 100 -10.82 7.68 -16.08
CA LEU A 100 -9.51 8.33 -15.99
C LEU A 100 -8.78 8.36 -17.33
N LEU A 101 -8.81 7.27 -18.07
CA LEU A 101 -8.00 7.10 -19.29
C LEU A 101 -8.77 7.32 -20.59
N GLY A 102 -10.09 7.10 -20.57
CA GLY A 102 -10.92 7.25 -21.78
C GLY A 102 -10.44 6.39 -22.94
N GLU A 103 -10.39 6.95 -24.13
CA GLU A 103 -9.94 6.26 -25.34
C GLU A 103 -8.47 5.82 -25.27
N LYS A 104 -7.65 6.50 -24.48
CA LYS A 104 -6.24 6.18 -24.29
C LYS A 104 -6.04 4.78 -23.70
N LYS A 105 -7.01 4.27 -22.95
CA LYS A 105 -6.93 2.95 -22.33
C LYS A 105 -6.66 1.84 -23.36
N ALA A 106 -7.26 1.93 -24.54
CA ALA A 106 -7.07 0.93 -25.61
C ALA A 106 -5.65 0.88 -26.15
N THR A 107 -4.86 1.94 -26.00
CA THR A 107 -3.49 2.05 -26.46
C THR A 107 -2.46 1.60 -25.43
N ILE A 108 -2.88 1.35 -24.20
CA ILE A 108 -2.00 1.02 -23.08
C ILE A 108 -1.85 -0.50 -22.99
N MET A 109 -0.61 -0.97 -22.90
CA MET A 109 -0.34 -2.39 -22.68
C MET A 109 -0.89 -2.82 -21.32
N PRO A 110 -1.50 -4.03 -21.21
CA PRO A 110 -2.06 -4.50 -19.93
C PRO A 110 -1.06 -4.46 -18.77
N SER A 111 0.22 -4.74 -19.02
CA SER A 111 1.27 -4.68 -18.00
C SER A 111 1.58 -3.28 -17.50
N GLU A 112 1.23 -2.25 -18.27
CA GLU A 112 1.47 -0.84 -17.95
C GLU A 112 0.23 -0.12 -17.39
N LEU A 113 -0.93 -0.74 -17.45
CA LEU A 113 -2.20 -0.11 -17.11
C LEU A 113 -2.22 0.44 -15.69
N GLN A 114 -1.75 -0.31 -14.71
CA GLN A 114 -1.71 0.12 -13.32
C GLN A 114 -0.93 1.41 -13.11
N TYR A 115 0.19 1.55 -13.80
CA TYR A 115 1.04 2.74 -13.71
C TYR A 115 0.39 3.95 -14.36
N GLU A 116 -0.20 3.75 -15.52
CA GLU A 116 -0.88 4.83 -16.25
C GLU A 116 -2.11 5.36 -15.50
N VAL A 117 -2.85 4.47 -14.82
CA VAL A 117 -3.99 4.86 -13.99
C VAL A 117 -3.54 5.76 -12.84
N VAL A 118 -2.48 5.40 -12.14
CA VAL A 118 -1.94 6.20 -11.04
C VAL A 118 -1.42 7.55 -11.56
N LYS A 119 -0.70 7.55 -12.67
CA LYS A 119 -0.21 8.80 -13.28
C LYS A 119 -1.34 9.72 -13.73
N ALA A 120 -2.48 9.17 -14.10
CA ALA A 120 -3.65 9.99 -14.49
C ALA A 120 -4.26 10.75 -13.31
N ILE A 121 -4.06 10.26 -12.09
CA ILE A 121 -4.59 10.89 -10.88
C ILE A 121 -3.57 11.84 -10.25
N MET A 122 -2.30 11.43 -10.22
CA MET A 122 -1.23 12.18 -9.59
C MET A 122 -0.67 13.23 -10.54
N ILE A 123 -0.20 14.36 -10.00
CA ILE A 123 0.36 15.45 -10.80
C ILE A 123 1.75 15.07 -11.28
N ASP A 124 2.58 14.53 -10.39
CA ASP A 124 3.97 14.23 -10.69
C ASP A 124 4.51 13.11 -9.77
N LYS A 125 5.79 12.79 -9.97
CA LYS A 125 6.50 11.78 -9.20
C LYS A 125 6.56 12.12 -7.70
N ILE A 126 6.63 13.41 -7.34
CA ILE A 126 6.67 13.84 -5.95
C ILE A 126 5.38 13.49 -5.23
N GLN A 127 4.25 13.68 -5.90
CA GLN A 127 2.94 13.29 -5.38
C GLN A 127 2.85 11.77 -5.14
N ILE A 128 3.36 10.99 -6.08
CA ILE A 128 3.40 9.52 -5.98
C ILE A 128 4.23 9.09 -4.78
N LEU A 129 5.42 9.67 -4.61
CA LEU A 129 6.30 9.39 -3.49
C LEU A 129 5.67 9.81 -2.15
N SER A 130 5.01 10.95 -2.14
CA SER A 130 4.35 11.47 -0.94
C SER A 130 3.18 10.58 -0.50
N LEU A 131 2.31 10.20 -1.42
CA LEU A 131 1.18 9.31 -1.10
C LEU A 131 1.66 7.91 -0.73
N GLY A 132 2.61 7.35 -1.47
CA GLY A 132 3.20 6.04 -1.14
C GLY A 132 3.82 6.01 0.25
N GLY A 133 4.57 7.07 0.58
CA GLY A 133 5.14 7.24 1.91
C GLY A 133 4.08 7.32 3.00
N ALA A 134 3.00 8.06 2.76
CA ALA A 134 1.88 8.17 3.70
C ALA A 134 1.18 6.82 3.91
N ILE A 135 1.00 6.05 2.85
CA ILE A 135 0.42 4.71 2.95
C ILE A 135 1.26 3.82 3.89
N LEU A 136 2.57 3.81 3.69
CA LEU A 136 3.48 3.00 4.52
C LEU A 136 3.50 3.49 5.98
N GLU A 137 3.56 4.79 6.19
CA GLU A 137 3.57 5.37 7.53
C GLU A 137 2.29 5.07 8.30
N GLN A 138 1.14 5.31 7.69
CA GLN A 138 -0.17 5.09 8.34
C GLN A 138 -0.51 3.60 8.48
N SER A 139 0.15 2.75 7.71
CA SER A 139 0.02 1.30 7.84
C SER A 139 0.90 0.73 8.96
N ASN A 140 1.69 1.55 9.63
CA ASN A 140 2.66 1.16 10.65
C ASN A 140 3.69 0.15 10.13
N VAL A 141 4.06 0.28 8.86
CA VAL A 141 5.08 -0.56 8.25
C VAL A 141 6.42 0.15 8.33
N ASN A 142 7.40 -0.49 8.96
CA ASN A 142 8.74 0.02 9.07
C ASN A 142 9.63 -0.64 8.00
N MET A 143 10.19 0.17 7.11
CA MET A 143 11.04 -0.31 6.00
C MET A 143 12.29 -1.03 6.50
N LYS A 144 12.86 -0.64 7.65
CA LYS A 144 13.99 -1.33 8.26
C LYS A 144 13.64 -2.76 8.67
N LYS A 145 12.41 -2.98 9.16
CA LYS A 145 11.93 -4.33 9.49
C LYS A 145 11.75 -5.19 8.23
N VAL A 146 11.35 -4.58 7.12
CA VAL A 146 11.24 -5.27 5.84
C VAL A 146 12.60 -5.73 5.35
N ASP A 147 13.59 -4.84 5.35
CA ASP A 147 14.96 -5.16 4.94
C ASP A 147 15.55 -6.29 5.78
N ALA A 148 15.36 -6.24 7.10
CA ALA A 148 15.83 -7.30 8.01
C ALA A 148 15.15 -8.64 7.69
N LYS A 149 13.85 -8.66 7.40
CA LYS A 149 13.14 -9.88 7.02
C LYS A 149 13.60 -10.44 5.67
N VAL A 150 13.84 -9.59 4.70
CA VAL A 150 14.34 -9.99 3.38
C VAL A 150 15.73 -10.60 3.51
N GLU A 151 16.63 -9.99 4.29
CA GLU A 151 17.96 -10.54 4.55
C GLU A 151 17.90 -11.88 5.29
N ASN A 152 17.06 -12.00 6.30
CA ASN A 152 16.86 -13.25 7.03
C ASN A 152 16.32 -14.36 6.11
N ALA A 153 15.48 -14.04 5.17
CA ALA A 153 14.95 -15.00 4.20
C ALA A 153 16.01 -15.47 3.20
N LYS A 154 17.03 -14.63 2.90
CA LYS A 154 18.15 -14.99 2.02
C LYS A 154 19.20 -15.86 2.71
N ASN A 155 19.25 -15.84 4.02
CA ASN A 155 20.15 -16.64 4.84
C ASN A 155 19.48 -17.92 5.32
#